data_329a1318d601ad6ac54f9acbd25c5e5c
#
_entry.id   329a1318d601ad6ac54f9acbd25c5e5c
#
_cell.length_a   1.000
_cell.length_b   1.000
_cell.length_c   1.000
_cell.angle_alpha   90.00
_cell.angle_beta   90.00
_cell.angle_gamma   90.00
#
_symmetry.space_group_name_H-M   'P 1'
#
loop_
_entity.id
_entity.type
_entity.pdbx_description
1 polymer ?
#
loop_
_entity_poly.entity_id
_entity_poly.type
_entity_poly.pdbx_seq_one_letter_code
_entity_poly.pdbx_strand_id
1 'polypeptide(L)'
;MLRYPQLTSYERILKQRVKGKRKRMDMGPSEPIEKLSVEQRLRLMGKFMYALDEANIRIITLMHTIGPRNLLEVARTAHLPPTSVYDRVRKLEERFGVLSIANLNHSKLGLRKCVTLVESNPGLEYHVAEALAVPNYWKIITRCEGGFTHYGLHAVPENRVQEFEKYVAETQRLGLVRKYQTVWVSDYHYMFPNFKLYDASDRAWSFEWDRWIGRVKERESPRAIHDSTNYSIEADRMDLDILAELEINARSKFSEISKLLGITLQAVKHRYDKRILPRRLVKDFVINVLPYPPELSDLYEVLVTFEDDESMNAFFGVSEEMFPVQRIVRVIGKKKLGVRTYSPRSETERLFGMLSTLARSGLVSDYSAVRIRPETQTQQTISTELFSDKVGWKYESHQHLVALDAIVGHAKVNA
;
A
#
# COMPACT_ATOMS: atom_id res chain seq x y z
N MET A 1 -2.19 4.70 30.97
CA MET A 1 -2.76 3.80 29.92
C MET A 1 -3.98 4.50 29.30
N LEU A 2 -3.74 5.47 28.44
CA LEU A 2 -4.80 6.27 27.79
C LEU A 2 -5.25 5.53 26.54
N ARG A 3 -6.53 5.15 26.51
CA ARG A 3 -7.17 4.49 25.37
C ARG A 3 -7.35 5.50 24.25
N TYR A 4 -6.87 5.18 23.06
CA TYR A 4 -7.17 5.90 21.83
C TYR A 4 -8.69 6.02 21.62
N PRO A 5 -9.26 7.21 21.49
CA PRO A 5 -10.70 7.34 21.25
C PRO A 5 -11.14 7.02 19.82
N GLN A 6 -10.23 6.85 18.87
CA GLN A 6 -10.61 6.66 17.45
C GLN A 6 -9.66 5.78 16.61
N LEU A 7 -9.30 4.63 17.09
CA LEU A 7 -8.83 3.52 16.22
C LEU A 7 -10.06 2.79 15.64
N THR A 8 -10.87 3.44 14.79
CA THR A 8 -12.29 3.15 14.90
C THR A 8 -12.92 2.39 13.76
N SER A 9 -12.41 2.41 12.55
CA SER A 9 -13.00 1.57 11.51
C SER A 9 -12.41 0.16 11.50
N TYR A 10 -11.09 0.05 11.55
CA TYR A 10 -10.40 -1.23 11.49
C TYR A 10 -10.63 -2.08 12.77
N GLU A 11 -10.52 -1.47 13.96
CA GLU A 11 -10.82 -2.18 15.22
C GLU A 11 -12.31 -2.48 15.43
N ARG A 12 -13.23 -1.64 14.96
CA ARG A 12 -14.67 -1.97 14.99
C ARG A 12 -14.98 -3.16 14.10
N ILE A 13 -14.42 -3.20 12.90
CA ILE A 13 -14.56 -4.32 11.97
C ILE A 13 -13.98 -5.59 12.58
N LEU A 14 -12.80 -5.52 13.22
CA LEU A 14 -12.20 -6.65 13.92
C LEU A 14 -13.03 -7.10 15.13
N LYS A 15 -13.55 -6.18 15.96
CA LYS A 15 -14.37 -6.53 17.12
C LYS A 15 -15.72 -7.14 16.75
N GLN A 16 -16.34 -6.75 15.64
CA GLN A 16 -17.56 -7.39 15.14
C GLN A 16 -17.31 -8.80 14.61
N ARG A 17 -16.16 -9.07 13.98
CA ARG A 17 -15.77 -10.44 13.55
C ARG A 17 -15.55 -11.42 14.70
N VAL A 18 -15.18 -10.92 15.90
CA VAL A 18 -14.92 -11.77 17.09
C VAL A 18 -16.20 -12.36 17.71
N LYS A 19 -17.36 -11.70 17.58
CA LYS A 19 -18.60 -12.17 18.24
C LYS A 19 -19.30 -13.37 17.58
N GLY A 20 -18.83 -13.83 16.40
CA GLY A 20 -19.54 -14.81 15.56
C GLY A 20 -19.01 -16.25 15.54
N LYS A 21 -17.92 -16.64 16.19
CA LYS A 21 -17.33 -18.00 16.04
C LYS A 21 -17.38 -18.83 17.32
N ARG A 22 -18.25 -19.84 17.33
CA ARG A 22 -18.23 -20.98 18.26
C ARG A 22 -17.08 -21.94 17.92
N LYS A 23 -16.45 -22.48 18.99
CA LYS A 23 -15.39 -23.47 19.09
C LYS A 23 -15.35 -24.57 18.02
N ARG A 24 -14.17 -24.80 17.45
CA ARG A 24 -13.65 -26.13 17.12
C ARG A 24 -12.18 -26.21 17.52
N MET A 25 -11.83 -27.36 18.14
CA MET A 25 -10.53 -27.64 18.76
C MET A 25 -9.41 -27.91 17.75
N ASP A 26 -8.24 -27.49 18.17
CA ASP A 26 -6.88 -27.95 17.91
C ASP A 26 -6.33 -28.12 16.49
N MET A 27 -5.36 -27.27 16.21
CA MET A 27 -3.96 -27.47 15.81
C MET A 27 -3.43 -26.25 15.04
N GLY A 28 -2.68 -25.38 15.71
CA GLY A 28 -1.93 -24.27 15.10
C GLY A 28 -2.46 -22.87 15.42
N PRO A 29 -1.65 -21.82 15.33
CA PRO A 29 -2.05 -20.46 15.69
C PRO A 29 -3.08 -19.93 14.69
N SER A 30 -4.33 -19.93 15.07
CA SER A 30 -5.47 -19.71 14.21
C SER A 30 -6.15 -18.36 14.45
N GLU A 31 -5.39 -17.30 14.61
CA GLU A 31 -5.96 -15.99 14.35
C GLU A 31 -5.87 -15.68 12.85
N PRO A 32 -6.94 -15.18 12.23
CA PRO A 32 -6.88 -14.69 10.86
C PRO A 32 -5.74 -13.66 10.71
N ILE A 33 -5.00 -13.71 9.60
CA ILE A 33 -3.83 -12.85 9.36
C ILE A 33 -4.15 -11.36 9.57
N GLU A 34 -5.40 -10.96 9.32
CA GLU A 34 -5.88 -9.59 9.51
C GLU A 34 -5.87 -9.15 10.99
N LYS A 35 -5.85 -10.12 11.93
CA LYS A 35 -5.83 -9.84 13.38
C LYS A 35 -4.43 -9.83 13.98
N LEU A 36 -3.45 -10.32 13.23
CA LEU A 36 -2.07 -10.34 13.69
C LEU A 36 -1.50 -8.94 13.83
N SER A 37 -0.63 -8.74 14.81
CA SER A 37 0.18 -7.53 14.90
C SER A 37 1.05 -7.36 13.65
N VAL A 38 1.50 -6.15 13.39
CA VAL A 38 2.42 -5.87 12.26
C VAL A 38 3.66 -6.75 12.37
N GLU A 39 4.24 -6.88 13.56
CA GLU A 39 5.42 -7.71 13.80
C GLU A 39 5.16 -9.19 13.51
N GLN A 40 4.04 -9.74 13.97
CA GLN A 40 3.65 -11.12 13.69
C GLN A 40 3.46 -11.36 12.19
N ARG A 41 2.82 -10.41 11.48
CA ARG A 41 2.66 -10.49 10.02
C ARG A 41 4.01 -10.48 9.30
N LEU A 42 4.91 -9.55 9.66
CA LEU A 42 6.24 -9.46 9.07
C LEU A 42 7.04 -10.74 9.27
N ARG A 43 6.99 -11.36 10.45
CA ARG A 43 7.64 -12.65 10.74
C ARG A 43 7.09 -13.79 9.86
N LEU A 44 5.78 -13.84 9.62
CA LEU A 44 5.20 -14.84 8.73
C LEU A 44 5.63 -14.59 7.28
N MET A 45 5.52 -13.36 6.82
CA MET A 45 5.89 -12.96 5.46
C MET A 45 7.39 -13.18 5.19
N GLY A 46 8.25 -12.99 6.19
CA GLY A 46 9.69 -13.25 6.09
C GLY A 46 10.04 -14.73 5.85
N LYS A 47 9.10 -15.64 6.09
CA LYS A 47 9.26 -17.08 5.78
C LYS A 47 8.81 -17.43 4.36
N PHE A 48 8.33 -16.47 3.58
CA PHE A 48 7.73 -16.70 2.27
C PHE A 48 8.68 -17.42 1.28
N MET A 49 9.97 -17.11 1.30
CA MET A 49 10.95 -17.79 0.45
C MET A 49 10.96 -19.31 0.63
N TYR A 50 10.67 -19.81 1.84
CA TYR A 50 10.61 -21.27 2.10
C TYR A 50 9.38 -21.93 1.45
N ALA A 51 8.39 -21.12 1.02
CA ALA A 51 7.20 -21.59 0.33
C ALA A 51 7.34 -21.62 -1.20
N LEU A 52 8.43 -21.06 -1.75
CA LEU A 52 8.62 -20.89 -3.19
C LEU A 52 9.13 -22.18 -3.82
N ASP A 53 8.19 -23.08 -4.14
CA ASP A 53 8.41 -24.16 -5.11
C ASP A 53 7.78 -23.76 -6.46
N GLU A 54 8.09 -24.46 -7.53
CA GLU A 54 7.57 -24.17 -8.88
C GLU A 54 6.04 -24.10 -8.94
N ALA A 55 5.35 -24.97 -8.20
CA ALA A 55 3.89 -24.98 -8.17
C ALA A 55 3.34 -23.74 -7.46
N ASN A 56 3.93 -23.32 -6.33
CA ASN A 56 3.51 -22.11 -5.63
C ASN A 56 3.82 -20.85 -6.43
N ILE A 57 4.98 -20.77 -7.09
CA ILE A 57 5.34 -19.67 -8.00
C ILE A 57 4.28 -19.57 -9.12
N ARG A 58 3.95 -20.69 -9.77
CA ARG A 58 2.92 -20.73 -10.81
C ARG A 58 1.55 -20.27 -10.29
N ILE A 59 1.12 -20.77 -9.13
CA ILE A 59 -0.16 -20.38 -8.52
C ILE A 59 -0.18 -18.88 -8.21
N ILE A 60 0.85 -18.33 -7.56
CA ILE A 60 0.93 -16.91 -7.19
C ILE A 60 0.93 -16.03 -8.44
N THR A 61 1.68 -16.41 -9.48
CA THR A 61 1.71 -15.70 -10.77
C THR A 61 0.33 -15.69 -11.42
N LEU A 62 -0.37 -16.82 -11.43
CA LEU A 62 -1.72 -16.89 -11.99
C LEU A 62 -2.76 -16.16 -11.12
N MET A 63 -2.62 -16.16 -9.80
CA MET A 63 -3.46 -15.34 -8.94
C MET A 63 -3.28 -13.84 -9.22
N HIS A 64 -2.08 -13.41 -9.57
CA HIS A 64 -1.84 -12.03 -9.98
C HIS A 64 -2.48 -11.71 -11.34
N THR A 65 -2.36 -12.59 -12.33
CA THR A 65 -2.81 -12.32 -13.71
C THR A 65 -4.30 -12.60 -13.94
N ILE A 66 -4.85 -13.66 -13.36
CA ILE A 66 -6.26 -14.06 -13.50
C ILE A 66 -7.14 -13.41 -12.43
N GLY A 67 -6.53 -13.09 -11.28
CA GLY A 67 -7.21 -12.60 -10.08
C GLY A 67 -7.30 -13.65 -8.97
N PRO A 68 -7.17 -13.24 -7.70
CA PRO A 68 -7.04 -14.15 -6.57
C PRO A 68 -8.32 -14.85 -6.16
N ARG A 69 -9.46 -14.46 -6.73
CA ARG A 69 -10.79 -15.04 -6.41
C ARG A 69 -11.13 -16.27 -7.25
N ASN A 70 -10.58 -16.41 -8.45
CA ASN A 70 -10.91 -17.47 -9.40
C ASN A 70 -9.93 -18.64 -9.33
N LEU A 71 -9.86 -19.31 -8.16
CA LEU A 71 -8.91 -20.42 -7.96
C LEU A 71 -9.20 -21.65 -8.84
N LEU A 72 -10.42 -21.83 -9.32
CA LEU A 72 -10.73 -22.90 -10.28
C LEU A 72 -10.02 -22.64 -11.62
N GLU A 73 -10.04 -21.41 -12.11
CA GLU A 73 -9.34 -21.03 -13.33
C GLU A 73 -7.82 -21.07 -13.14
N VAL A 74 -7.33 -20.63 -11.97
CA VAL A 74 -5.92 -20.77 -11.57
C VAL A 74 -5.51 -22.26 -11.63
N ALA A 75 -6.31 -23.15 -11.09
CA ALA A 75 -6.02 -24.58 -11.09
C ALA A 75 -5.97 -25.16 -12.51
N ARG A 76 -6.96 -24.79 -13.34
CA ARG A 76 -7.03 -25.23 -14.74
C ARG A 76 -5.80 -24.77 -15.52
N THR A 77 -5.45 -23.49 -15.41
CA THR A 77 -4.31 -22.89 -16.15
C THR A 77 -2.96 -23.37 -15.58
N ALA A 78 -2.88 -23.66 -14.28
CA ALA A 78 -1.70 -24.26 -13.69
C ALA A 78 -1.52 -25.76 -13.99
N HIS A 79 -2.53 -26.41 -14.57
CA HIS A 79 -2.58 -27.87 -14.77
C HIS A 79 -2.42 -28.62 -13.44
N LEU A 80 -3.07 -28.12 -12.37
CA LEU A 80 -3.04 -28.73 -11.04
C LEU A 80 -4.47 -29.09 -10.59
N PRO A 81 -4.63 -30.15 -9.76
CA PRO A 81 -5.93 -30.45 -9.17
C PRO A 81 -6.45 -29.27 -8.35
N PRO A 82 -7.75 -28.89 -8.46
CA PRO A 82 -8.32 -27.78 -7.70
C PRO A 82 -8.11 -27.86 -6.21
N THR A 83 -8.28 -29.05 -5.63
CA THR A 83 -8.03 -29.31 -4.19
C THR A 83 -6.60 -28.96 -3.77
N SER A 84 -5.61 -29.32 -4.61
CA SER A 84 -4.20 -29.00 -4.37
C SER A 84 -3.96 -27.50 -4.39
N VAL A 85 -4.57 -26.76 -5.34
CA VAL A 85 -4.44 -25.31 -5.41
C VAL A 85 -5.09 -24.64 -4.20
N TYR A 86 -6.30 -25.05 -3.80
CA TYR A 86 -6.95 -24.52 -2.60
C TYR A 86 -6.13 -24.76 -1.33
N ASP A 87 -5.56 -25.94 -1.15
CA ASP A 87 -4.73 -26.27 0.02
C ASP A 87 -3.42 -25.49 0.01
N ARG A 88 -2.77 -25.34 -1.15
CA ARG A 88 -1.54 -24.55 -1.29
C ARG A 88 -1.79 -23.07 -0.99
N VAL A 89 -2.83 -22.48 -1.57
CA VAL A 89 -3.19 -21.08 -1.31
C VAL A 89 -3.52 -20.85 0.16
N ARG A 90 -4.29 -21.75 0.79
CA ARG A 90 -4.57 -21.67 2.21
C ARG A 90 -3.28 -21.72 3.05
N LYS A 91 -2.33 -22.61 2.73
CA LYS A 91 -1.03 -22.69 3.41
C LYS A 91 -0.21 -21.42 3.22
N LEU A 92 -0.21 -20.83 2.00
CA LEU A 92 0.47 -19.58 1.70
C LEU A 92 -0.09 -18.44 2.57
N GLU A 93 -1.41 -18.35 2.69
CA GLU A 93 -2.09 -17.35 3.53
C GLU A 93 -1.82 -17.58 5.03
N GLU A 94 -2.06 -18.79 5.55
CA GLU A 94 -2.00 -19.07 6.99
C GLU A 94 -0.58 -19.17 7.56
N ARG A 95 0.37 -19.72 6.79
CA ARG A 95 1.72 -20.02 7.28
C ARG A 95 2.79 -19.03 6.84
N PHE A 96 2.57 -18.36 5.70
CA PHE A 96 3.56 -17.48 5.08
C PHE A 96 3.06 -16.05 4.93
N GLY A 97 1.86 -15.77 5.40
CA GLY A 97 1.32 -14.43 5.41
C GLY A 97 1.05 -13.81 4.04
N VAL A 98 0.94 -14.62 3.00
CA VAL A 98 0.57 -14.13 1.67
C VAL A 98 -0.84 -13.57 1.72
N LEU A 99 -0.99 -12.31 1.37
CA LEU A 99 -2.26 -11.61 1.40
C LEU A 99 -2.57 -11.02 0.03
N SER A 100 -3.78 -11.26 -0.45
CA SER A 100 -4.29 -10.62 -1.66
C SER A 100 -5.15 -9.43 -1.28
N ILE A 101 -4.84 -8.26 -1.80
CA ILE A 101 -5.59 -7.02 -1.54
C ILE A 101 -6.06 -6.40 -2.85
N ALA A 102 -7.17 -5.67 -2.82
CA ALA A 102 -7.60 -4.88 -3.95
C ALA A 102 -6.85 -3.54 -3.97
N ASN A 103 -6.20 -3.23 -5.09
CA ASN A 103 -5.65 -1.90 -5.37
C ASN A 103 -6.77 -1.03 -5.92
N LEU A 104 -7.26 -0.10 -5.09
CA LEU A 104 -8.38 0.75 -5.47
C LEU A 104 -7.93 1.87 -6.41
N ASN A 105 -8.78 2.18 -7.37
CA ASN A 105 -8.63 3.34 -8.25
C ASN A 105 -9.17 4.58 -7.52
N HIS A 106 -8.35 5.19 -6.65
CA HIS A 106 -8.77 6.30 -5.80
C HIS A 106 -9.24 7.52 -6.60
N SER A 107 -8.67 7.75 -7.78
CA SER A 107 -9.12 8.84 -8.66
C SER A 107 -10.60 8.69 -9.04
N LYS A 108 -11.08 7.47 -9.31
CA LYS A 108 -12.50 7.18 -9.57
C LYS A 108 -13.40 7.20 -8.33
N LEU A 109 -12.80 7.31 -7.16
CA LEU A 109 -13.51 7.53 -5.90
C LEU A 109 -13.52 9.02 -5.49
N GLY A 110 -13.02 9.91 -6.35
CA GLY A 110 -12.91 11.34 -6.06
C GLY A 110 -11.80 11.68 -5.05
N LEU A 111 -10.81 10.77 -4.87
CA LEU A 111 -9.75 10.90 -3.89
C LEU A 111 -8.39 11.05 -4.59
N ARG A 112 -7.62 12.08 -4.21
CA ARG A 112 -6.24 12.28 -4.65
C ARG A 112 -5.28 11.77 -3.58
N LYS A 113 -4.27 11.02 -3.99
CA LYS A 113 -3.25 10.51 -3.09
C LYS A 113 -2.19 11.55 -2.79
N CYS A 114 -1.74 11.57 -1.55
CA CYS A 114 -0.68 12.44 -1.07
C CYS A 114 0.30 11.66 -0.20
N VAL A 115 1.58 11.79 -0.49
CA VAL A 115 2.66 11.40 0.42
C VAL A 115 3.04 12.62 1.24
N THR A 116 3.00 12.47 2.56
CA THR A 116 3.42 13.51 3.51
C THR A 116 4.66 13.00 4.27
N LEU A 117 5.76 13.72 4.14
CA LEU A 117 6.99 13.48 4.89
C LEU A 117 7.15 14.61 5.90
N VAL A 118 7.36 14.28 7.17
CA VAL A 118 7.53 15.28 8.21
C VAL A 118 8.71 14.94 9.11
N GLU A 119 9.43 15.98 9.54
CA GLU A 119 10.47 15.90 10.57
C GLU A 119 9.88 16.44 11.86
N SER A 120 9.66 15.58 12.87
CA SER A 120 9.14 16.01 14.18
C SER A 120 10.16 16.85 14.92
N ASN A 121 9.69 17.72 15.79
CA ASN A 121 10.52 18.22 16.87
C ASN A 121 10.85 17.06 17.84
N PRO A 122 12.07 17.00 18.42
CA PRO A 122 12.47 15.93 19.32
C PRO A 122 11.49 15.79 20.50
N GLY A 123 11.14 14.54 20.80
CA GLY A 123 10.18 14.21 21.85
C GLY A 123 8.71 14.29 21.46
N LEU A 124 8.38 14.81 20.25
CA LEU A 124 7.01 14.98 19.79
C LEU A 124 6.58 13.92 18.74
N GLU A 125 7.39 12.89 18.50
CA GLU A 125 7.17 11.90 17.45
C GLU A 125 5.81 11.19 17.58
N TYR A 126 5.37 10.93 18.80
CA TYR A 126 4.07 10.32 19.04
C TYR A 126 2.92 11.26 18.63
N HIS A 127 2.99 12.52 19.04
CA HIS A 127 1.97 13.53 18.73
C HIS A 127 1.92 13.88 17.23
N VAL A 128 3.05 13.77 16.52
CA VAL A 128 3.08 13.92 15.06
C VAL A 128 2.30 12.80 14.38
N ALA A 129 2.43 11.55 14.83
CA ALA A 129 1.64 10.44 14.28
C ALA A 129 0.13 10.64 14.52
N GLU A 130 -0.25 11.13 15.72
CA GLU A 130 -1.65 11.50 16.02
C GLU A 130 -2.15 12.62 15.10
N ALA A 131 -1.35 13.69 14.93
CA ALA A 131 -1.72 14.83 14.09
C ALA A 131 -1.91 14.40 12.62
N LEU A 132 -1.04 13.54 12.08
CA LEU A 132 -1.20 13.02 10.72
C LEU A 132 -2.48 12.18 10.55
N ALA A 133 -3.01 11.62 11.63
CA ALA A 133 -4.24 10.80 11.60
C ALA A 133 -5.53 11.64 11.73
N VAL A 134 -5.48 12.87 12.24
CA VAL A 134 -6.66 13.71 12.49
C VAL A 134 -7.61 13.85 11.31
N PRO A 135 -7.16 14.15 10.07
CA PRO A 135 -8.08 14.31 8.94
C PRO A 135 -8.84 13.03 8.56
N ASN A 136 -8.43 11.88 9.09
CA ASN A 136 -9.02 10.55 8.87
C ASN A 136 -9.08 10.09 7.40
N TYR A 137 -8.24 10.69 6.54
CA TYR A 137 -8.02 10.28 5.15
C TYR A 137 -6.66 9.59 4.94
N TRP A 138 -6.01 9.20 6.03
CA TRP A 138 -4.74 8.50 5.96
C TRP A 138 -4.94 7.02 5.58
N LYS A 139 -3.98 6.47 4.88
CA LYS A 139 -3.92 5.05 4.47
C LYS A 139 -2.80 4.34 5.22
N ILE A 140 -1.69 5.01 5.38
CA ILE A 140 -0.50 4.51 6.07
C ILE A 140 0.11 5.68 6.84
N ILE A 141 0.47 5.46 8.10
CA ILE A 141 1.35 6.32 8.88
C ILE A 141 2.43 5.41 9.47
N THR A 142 3.69 5.80 9.32
CA THR A 142 4.83 5.02 9.82
C THR A 142 6.00 5.92 10.12
N ARG A 143 6.92 5.47 10.96
CA ARG A 143 8.20 6.14 11.15
C ARG A 143 9.12 5.90 9.96
N CYS A 144 10.01 6.85 9.71
CA CYS A 144 11.06 6.75 8.70
C CYS A 144 12.34 7.42 9.18
N GLU A 145 13.42 7.21 8.43
CA GLU A 145 14.75 7.75 8.68
C GLU A 145 15.29 8.34 7.36
N GLY A 146 16.18 9.32 7.42
CA GLY A 146 16.75 9.96 6.24
C GLY A 146 16.28 11.40 6.01
N GLY A 147 16.31 12.24 7.07
CA GLY A 147 15.94 13.65 7.02
C GLY A 147 14.45 13.93 7.31
N PHE A 148 13.67 12.89 7.51
CA PHE A 148 12.29 12.91 8.01
C PHE A 148 12.10 11.83 9.06
N THR A 149 11.13 12.01 9.96
CA THR A 149 10.83 11.07 11.05
C THR A 149 9.56 10.26 10.80
N HIS A 150 8.62 10.81 10.00
CA HIS A 150 7.37 10.15 9.67
C HIS A 150 7.05 10.25 8.18
N TYR A 151 6.46 9.17 7.70
CA TYR A 151 5.86 9.01 6.39
C TYR A 151 4.35 8.82 6.56
N GLY A 152 3.56 9.64 5.91
CA GLY A 152 2.11 9.52 5.80
C GLY A 152 1.70 9.29 4.34
N LEU A 153 0.80 8.35 4.10
CA LEU A 153 0.08 8.22 2.84
C LEU A 153 -1.38 8.55 3.09
N HIS A 154 -1.91 9.52 2.37
CA HIS A 154 -3.29 9.98 2.48
C HIS A 154 -4.03 9.81 1.15
N ALA A 155 -5.36 9.67 1.21
CA ALA A 155 -6.25 9.71 0.06
C ALA A 155 -7.32 10.77 0.35
N VAL A 156 -7.06 11.99 -0.07
CA VAL A 156 -7.82 13.20 0.28
C VAL A 156 -8.85 13.51 -0.80
N PRO A 157 -10.07 13.97 -0.47
CA PRO A 157 -11.02 14.44 -1.47
C PRO A 157 -10.40 15.49 -2.38
N GLU A 158 -10.58 15.35 -3.69
CA GLU A 158 -9.95 16.20 -4.70
C GLU A 158 -10.25 17.69 -4.47
N ASN A 159 -11.47 18.01 -4.09
CA ASN A 159 -11.90 19.38 -3.81
C ASN A 159 -11.43 19.92 -2.44
N ARG A 160 -10.61 19.15 -1.69
CA ARG A 160 -10.09 19.49 -0.34
C ARG A 160 -8.57 19.45 -0.25
N VAL A 161 -7.91 19.40 -1.39
CA VAL A 161 -6.45 19.37 -1.51
C VAL A 161 -5.81 20.57 -0.78
N GLN A 162 -6.32 21.78 -1.01
CA GLN A 162 -5.78 23.01 -0.41
C GLN A 162 -5.99 23.07 1.11
N GLU A 163 -7.14 22.59 1.59
CA GLU A 163 -7.42 22.54 3.03
C GLU A 163 -6.51 21.52 3.73
N PHE A 164 -6.21 20.41 3.07
CA PHE A 164 -5.26 19.45 3.60
C PHE A 164 -3.83 20.01 3.65
N GLU A 165 -3.37 20.71 2.62
CA GLU A 165 -2.07 21.37 2.61
C GLU A 165 -1.95 22.42 3.73
N LYS A 166 -3.00 23.23 3.93
CA LYS A 166 -3.06 24.19 5.05
C LYS A 166 -2.99 23.48 6.40
N TYR A 167 -3.68 22.35 6.55
CA TYR A 167 -3.63 21.54 7.76
C TYR A 167 -2.20 21.04 8.05
N VAL A 168 -1.51 20.50 7.05
CA VAL A 168 -0.12 20.04 7.21
C VAL A 168 0.81 21.20 7.55
N ALA A 169 0.67 22.36 6.89
CA ALA A 169 1.44 23.56 7.19
C ALA A 169 1.23 24.02 8.65
N GLU A 170 0.02 23.88 9.17
CA GLU A 170 -0.32 24.27 10.54
C GLU A 170 0.42 23.41 11.59
N THR A 171 0.73 22.14 11.30
CA THR A 171 1.56 21.30 12.18
C THR A 171 2.94 21.91 12.42
N GLN A 172 3.52 22.54 11.38
CA GLN A 172 4.79 23.26 11.50
C GLN A 172 4.62 24.58 12.25
N ARG A 173 3.60 25.37 11.91
CA ARG A 173 3.34 26.68 12.60
C ARG A 173 3.16 26.49 14.11
N LEU A 174 2.51 25.42 14.52
CA LEU A 174 2.26 25.10 15.92
C LEU A 174 3.46 24.44 16.63
N GLY A 175 4.53 24.13 15.90
CA GLY A 175 5.78 23.61 16.46
C GLY A 175 5.79 22.10 16.72
N LEU A 176 4.88 21.33 16.13
CA LEU A 176 4.96 19.86 16.16
C LEU A 176 6.06 19.33 15.25
N VAL A 177 6.22 19.93 14.08
CA VAL A 177 7.23 19.52 13.09
C VAL A 177 8.15 20.70 12.75
N ARG A 178 9.40 20.38 12.44
CA ARG A 178 10.40 21.34 11.95
C ARG A 178 10.27 21.58 10.47
N LYS A 179 9.97 20.51 9.73
CA LYS A 179 9.94 20.47 8.27
C LYS A 179 8.87 19.51 7.81
N TYR A 180 8.24 19.85 6.71
CA TYR A 180 7.32 18.94 6.02
C TYR A 180 7.50 19.01 4.50
N GLN A 181 7.08 17.97 3.82
CA GLN A 181 6.97 17.89 2.38
C GLN A 181 5.69 17.14 2.02
N THR A 182 4.85 17.75 1.21
CA THR A 182 3.63 17.17 0.67
C THR A 182 3.82 16.89 -0.81
N VAL A 183 3.57 15.66 -1.24
CA VAL A 183 3.78 15.22 -2.62
C VAL A 183 2.49 14.57 -3.12
N TRP A 184 1.81 15.24 -4.05
CA TRP A 184 0.60 14.73 -4.71
C TRP A 184 0.98 13.73 -5.79
N VAL A 185 0.33 12.57 -5.75
CA VAL A 185 0.72 11.44 -6.58
C VAL A 185 -0.49 10.81 -7.27
N SER A 186 -0.24 10.16 -8.41
CA SER A 186 -1.23 9.37 -9.14
C SER A 186 -1.60 8.07 -8.40
N ASP A 187 -2.45 7.26 -9.00
CA ASP A 187 -2.73 5.92 -8.47
C ASP A 187 -1.52 4.98 -8.62
N TYR A 188 -1.30 4.16 -7.59
CA TYR A 188 -0.15 3.27 -7.55
C TYR A 188 -0.15 2.22 -8.66
N HIS A 189 1.05 1.96 -9.18
CA HIS A 189 1.40 0.79 -9.95
C HIS A 189 2.19 -0.15 -9.05
N TYR A 190 1.56 -1.23 -8.63
CA TYR A 190 2.23 -2.28 -7.87
C TYR A 190 3.00 -3.17 -8.84
N MET A 191 4.24 -3.46 -8.49
CA MET A 191 5.08 -4.36 -9.26
C MET A 191 4.91 -5.77 -8.70
N PHE A 192 4.85 -6.74 -9.61
CA PHE A 192 4.81 -8.14 -9.23
C PHE A 192 6.22 -8.72 -9.34
N PRO A 193 6.71 -9.49 -8.33
CA PRO A 193 8.05 -10.05 -8.39
C PRO A 193 8.28 -10.86 -9.66
N ASN A 194 9.35 -10.55 -10.37
CA ASN A 194 9.74 -11.31 -11.56
C ASN A 194 10.40 -12.64 -11.15
N PHE A 195 9.61 -13.67 -10.97
CA PHE A 195 10.09 -14.99 -10.54
C PHE A 195 11.03 -15.68 -11.53
N LYS A 196 11.25 -15.14 -12.74
CA LYS A 196 12.31 -15.63 -13.64
C LYS A 196 13.71 -15.35 -13.10
N LEU A 197 13.83 -14.40 -12.19
CA LEU A 197 15.08 -14.06 -11.49
C LEU A 197 15.27 -14.83 -10.18
N TYR A 198 14.36 -15.74 -9.84
CA TYR A 198 14.42 -16.57 -8.65
C TYR A 198 14.86 -17.99 -9.00
N ASP A 199 15.95 -18.43 -8.38
CA ASP A 199 16.40 -19.81 -8.40
C ASP A 199 15.77 -20.56 -7.22
N ALA A 200 14.91 -21.53 -7.53
CA ALA A 200 14.21 -22.31 -6.51
C ALA A 200 15.11 -23.34 -5.84
N SER A 201 16.21 -23.80 -6.47
CA SER A 201 17.17 -24.76 -5.91
C SER A 201 18.06 -24.10 -4.87
N ASP A 202 18.58 -22.92 -5.17
CA ASP A 202 19.45 -22.15 -4.29
C ASP A 202 18.67 -21.20 -3.38
N ARG A 203 17.36 -21.05 -3.62
CA ARG A 203 16.48 -20.09 -2.94
C ARG A 203 17.02 -18.65 -2.97
N ALA A 204 17.56 -18.27 -4.12
CA ALA A 204 18.24 -17.03 -4.31
C ALA A 204 17.62 -16.20 -5.45
N TRP A 205 17.73 -14.90 -5.34
CA TRP A 205 17.33 -13.97 -6.39
C TRP A 205 18.54 -13.42 -7.11
N SER A 206 18.47 -13.32 -8.42
CA SER A 206 19.48 -12.66 -9.25
C SER A 206 19.18 -11.18 -9.40
N PHE A 207 20.14 -10.34 -9.12
CA PHE A 207 20.06 -8.88 -9.28
C PHE A 207 20.82 -8.48 -10.53
N GLU A 208 20.12 -8.04 -11.55
CA GLU A 208 20.69 -7.70 -12.87
C GLU A 208 20.90 -6.17 -12.99
N TRP A 209 21.57 -5.53 -12.01
CA TRP A 209 21.71 -4.06 -11.93
C TRP A 209 22.28 -3.45 -13.21
N ASP A 210 23.34 -4.01 -13.77
CA ASP A 210 23.99 -3.49 -14.97
C ASP A 210 23.09 -3.59 -16.21
N ARG A 211 22.32 -4.68 -16.32
CA ARG A 211 21.34 -4.85 -17.39
C ARG A 211 20.21 -3.83 -17.25
N TRP A 212 19.67 -3.65 -16.06
CA TRP A 212 18.60 -2.66 -15.83
C TRP A 212 19.11 -1.23 -16.13
N ILE A 213 20.30 -0.87 -15.68
CA ILE A 213 20.94 0.42 -15.99
C ILE A 213 21.08 0.60 -17.51
N GLY A 214 21.58 -0.41 -18.22
CA GLY A 214 21.74 -0.38 -19.69
C GLY A 214 20.41 -0.09 -20.39
N ARG A 215 19.37 -0.83 -20.05
CA ARG A 215 18.03 -0.66 -20.66
C ARG A 215 17.39 0.70 -20.39
N VAL A 216 17.59 1.26 -19.19
CA VAL A 216 17.13 2.64 -18.90
C VAL A 216 17.92 3.65 -19.74
N LYS A 217 19.24 3.46 -19.92
CA LYS A 217 20.08 4.33 -20.76
C LYS A 217 19.70 4.26 -22.24
N GLU A 218 19.36 3.10 -22.72
CA GLU A 218 18.89 2.86 -24.09
C GLU A 218 17.44 3.33 -24.29
N ARG A 219 16.80 3.86 -23.24
CA ARG A 219 15.43 4.34 -23.25
C ARG A 219 14.42 3.30 -23.71
N GLU A 220 14.71 2.03 -23.42
CA GLU A 220 13.80 0.94 -23.71
C GLU A 220 12.53 1.11 -22.87
N SER A 221 11.47 1.63 -23.45
CA SER A 221 10.18 1.64 -22.79
C SER A 221 9.02 1.52 -23.75
N PRO A 222 8.24 0.43 -23.66
CA PRO A 222 6.99 0.32 -24.38
C PRO A 222 5.83 1.01 -23.63
N ARG A 223 6.04 1.56 -22.42
CA ARG A 223 4.96 1.97 -21.54
C ARG A 223 5.21 3.32 -20.86
N ALA A 224 4.24 4.23 -21.02
CA ALA A 224 4.26 5.52 -20.33
C ALA A 224 3.42 5.49 -19.05
N ILE A 225 3.88 6.21 -18.03
CA ILE A 225 3.12 6.47 -16.81
C ILE A 225 2.47 7.86 -16.91
N HIS A 226 1.16 7.91 -16.72
CA HIS A 226 0.36 9.14 -16.88
C HIS A 226 -0.21 9.60 -15.55
N ASP A 227 -0.49 10.91 -15.46
CA ASP A 227 -1.24 11.47 -14.35
C ASP A 227 -2.71 11.02 -14.42
N SER A 228 -3.31 10.83 -13.26
CA SER A 228 -4.76 10.73 -13.16
C SER A 228 -5.37 12.13 -13.37
N THR A 229 -6.20 12.28 -14.37
CA THR A 229 -6.78 13.59 -14.76
C THR A 229 -8.25 13.74 -14.37
N ASN A 230 -8.92 12.64 -14.02
CA ASN A 230 -10.32 12.63 -13.63
C ASN A 230 -10.47 12.08 -12.21
N TYR A 231 -11.07 12.89 -11.34
CA TYR A 231 -11.37 12.56 -9.94
C TYR A 231 -12.88 12.54 -9.69
N SER A 232 -13.67 12.01 -10.63
CA SER A 232 -15.10 11.85 -10.45
C SER A 232 -15.43 10.72 -9.48
N ILE A 233 -16.50 10.89 -8.70
CA ILE A 233 -16.98 9.84 -7.79
C ILE A 233 -17.87 8.89 -8.60
N GLU A 234 -17.37 7.70 -8.90
CA GLU A 234 -18.09 6.67 -9.66
C GLU A 234 -18.72 5.57 -8.77
N ALA A 235 -18.54 5.67 -7.45
CA ALA A 235 -19.03 4.73 -6.45
C ALA A 235 -20.13 5.35 -5.57
N ASP A 236 -21.09 4.56 -5.12
CA ASP A 236 -21.96 4.92 -4.00
C ASP A 236 -21.41 4.37 -2.68
N ARG A 237 -22.03 4.72 -1.55
CA ARG A 237 -21.62 4.30 -0.21
C ARG A 237 -21.49 2.79 -0.09
N MET A 238 -22.41 2.03 -0.64
CA MET A 238 -22.40 0.57 -0.54
C MET A 238 -21.25 -0.04 -1.38
N ASP A 239 -20.93 0.56 -2.54
CA ASP A 239 -19.77 0.15 -3.32
C ASP A 239 -18.47 0.40 -2.53
N LEU A 240 -18.36 1.55 -1.84
CA LEU A 240 -17.22 1.87 -0.97
C LEU A 240 -17.07 0.89 0.19
N ASP A 241 -18.17 0.52 0.86
CA ASP A 241 -18.14 -0.43 1.96
C ASP A 241 -17.66 -1.82 1.50
N ILE A 242 -18.08 -2.27 0.31
CA ILE A 242 -17.56 -3.51 -0.31
C ILE A 242 -16.07 -3.36 -0.67
N LEU A 243 -15.66 -2.24 -1.24
CA LEU A 243 -14.27 -1.96 -1.60
C LEU A 243 -13.36 -1.94 -0.37
N ALA A 244 -13.80 -1.38 0.76
CA ALA A 244 -13.06 -1.40 2.02
C ALA A 244 -12.76 -2.83 2.50
N GLU A 245 -13.71 -3.75 2.37
CA GLU A 245 -13.50 -5.17 2.70
C GLU A 245 -12.52 -5.86 1.74
N LEU A 246 -12.58 -5.54 0.45
CA LEU A 246 -11.67 -6.09 -0.55
C LEU A 246 -10.26 -5.51 -0.42
N GLU A 247 -10.12 -4.30 0.09
CA GLU A 247 -8.82 -3.67 0.41
C GLU A 247 -8.13 -4.37 1.59
N ILE A 248 -8.90 -4.95 2.53
CA ILE A 248 -8.36 -5.77 3.61
C ILE A 248 -7.93 -7.15 3.08
N ASN A 249 -8.84 -7.80 2.36
CA ASN A 249 -8.60 -9.12 1.78
C ASN A 249 -9.47 -9.30 0.52
N ALA A 250 -8.83 -9.27 -0.65
CA ALA A 250 -9.50 -9.43 -1.93
C ALA A 250 -10.20 -10.79 -2.07
N ARG A 251 -9.86 -11.77 -1.23
CA ARG A 251 -10.46 -13.11 -1.20
C ARG A 251 -11.58 -13.26 -0.17
N SER A 252 -11.94 -12.20 0.57
CA SER A 252 -13.10 -12.21 1.50
C SER A 252 -14.33 -12.77 0.82
N LYS A 253 -15.01 -13.74 1.48
CA LYS A 253 -16.20 -14.37 0.91
C LYS A 253 -17.32 -13.35 0.82
N PHE A 254 -18.03 -13.31 -0.30
CA PHE A 254 -19.19 -12.42 -0.44
C PHE A 254 -20.28 -12.69 0.60
N SER A 255 -20.38 -13.94 1.09
CA SER A 255 -21.26 -14.29 2.21
C SER A 255 -20.82 -13.68 3.54
N GLU A 256 -19.54 -13.42 3.75
CA GLU A 256 -19.02 -12.73 4.93
C GLU A 256 -19.25 -11.22 4.80
N ILE A 257 -18.95 -10.65 3.62
CA ILE A 257 -19.25 -9.24 3.32
C ILE A 257 -20.75 -8.95 3.45
N SER A 258 -21.61 -9.80 2.91
CA SER A 258 -23.06 -9.63 3.00
C SER A 258 -23.58 -9.60 4.45
N LYS A 259 -23.05 -10.48 5.30
CA LYS A 259 -23.37 -10.51 6.73
C LYS A 259 -22.89 -9.27 7.47
N LEU A 260 -21.69 -8.79 7.11
CA LEU A 260 -21.10 -7.59 7.73
C LEU A 260 -21.91 -6.34 7.39
N LEU A 261 -22.29 -6.20 6.13
CA LEU A 261 -23.00 -5.02 5.62
C LEU A 261 -24.53 -5.09 5.78
N GLY A 262 -25.07 -6.22 6.23
CA GLY A 262 -26.53 -6.39 6.40
C GLY A 262 -27.30 -6.42 5.07
N ILE A 263 -26.68 -6.86 3.97
CA ILE A 263 -27.31 -6.98 2.64
C ILE A 263 -27.29 -8.43 2.14
N THR A 264 -28.02 -8.72 1.08
CA THR A 264 -28.04 -10.08 0.52
C THR A 264 -26.73 -10.43 -0.20
N LEU A 265 -26.38 -11.72 -0.23
CA LEU A 265 -25.24 -12.23 -1.01
C LEU A 265 -25.37 -11.85 -2.50
N GLN A 266 -26.58 -11.91 -3.06
CA GLN A 266 -26.84 -11.53 -4.44
C GLN A 266 -26.55 -10.05 -4.69
N ALA A 267 -26.90 -9.17 -3.73
CA ALA A 267 -26.61 -7.75 -3.82
C ALA A 267 -25.10 -7.47 -3.85
N VAL A 268 -24.32 -8.12 -2.96
CA VAL A 268 -22.86 -8.00 -2.98
C VAL A 268 -22.29 -8.45 -4.33
N LYS A 269 -22.69 -9.64 -4.79
CA LYS A 269 -22.23 -10.21 -6.06
C LYS A 269 -22.61 -9.33 -7.24
N HIS A 270 -23.85 -8.85 -7.32
CA HIS A 270 -24.30 -7.96 -8.38
C HIS A 270 -23.48 -6.66 -8.42
N ARG A 271 -23.25 -6.02 -7.25
CA ARG A 271 -22.43 -4.80 -7.18
C ARG A 271 -21.00 -5.07 -7.63
N TYR A 272 -20.39 -6.15 -7.19
CA TYR A 272 -19.03 -6.52 -7.59
C TYR A 272 -18.94 -6.74 -9.11
N ASP A 273 -19.81 -7.59 -9.67
CA ASP A 273 -19.77 -8.01 -11.08
C ASP A 273 -20.26 -6.92 -12.06
N LYS A 274 -21.23 -6.08 -11.66
CA LYS A 274 -21.90 -5.12 -12.55
C LYS A 274 -21.55 -3.65 -12.31
N ARG A 275 -20.90 -3.34 -11.18
CA ARG A 275 -20.53 -1.96 -10.86
C ARG A 275 -19.04 -1.82 -10.59
N ILE A 276 -18.51 -2.56 -9.62
CA ILE A 276 -17.10 -2.41 -9.17
C ILE A 276 -16.12 -2.77 -10.28
N LEU A 277 -16.22 -3.98 -10.84
CA LEU A 277 -15.31 -4.42 -11.91
C LEU A 277 -15.48 -3.65 -13.22
N PRO A 278 -16.71 -3.49 -13.80
CA PRO A 278 -16.85 -2.79 -15.09
C PRO A 278 -16.45 -1.31 -15.03
N ARG A 279 -16.65 -0.64 -13.90
CA ARG A 279 -16.21 0.74 -13.67
C ARG A 279 -14.73 0.85 -13.34
N ARG A 280 -14.03 -0.29 -13.18
CA ARG A 280 -12.63 -0.33 -12.78
C ARG A 280 -12.36 0.42 -11.47
N LEU A 281 -13.26 0.28 -10.47
CA LEU A 281 -13.04 0.83 -9.14
C LEU A 281 -11.92 0.09 -8.40
N VAL A 282 -11.70 -1.20 -8.73
CA VAL A 282 -10.48 -1.95 -8.46
C VAL A 282 -9.60 -1.87 -9.70
N LYS A 283 -8.40 -1.32 -9.58
CA LYS A 283 -7.42 -1.19 -10.67
C LYS A 283 -6.81 -2.54 -11.00
N ASP A 284 -6.36 -3.25 -9.98
CA ASP A 284 -5.76 -4.57 -10.03
C ASP A 284 -5.79 -5.24 -8.64
N PHE A 285 -5.30 -6.47 -8.56
CA PHE A 285 -5.13 -7.18 -7.30
C PHE A 285 -3.64 -7.37 -7.00
N VAL A 286 -3.26 -6.98 -5.80
CA VAL A 286 -1.90 -7.11 -5.32
C VAL A 286 -1.77 -8.37 -4.50
N ILE A 287 -0.85 -9.25 -4.87
CA ILE A 287 -0.43 -10.36 -4.04
C ILE A 287 0.75 -9.86 -3.19
N ASN A 288 0.46 -9.56 -1.94
CA ASN A 288 1.44 -8.98 -1.03
C ASN A 288 2.33 -10.07 -0.45
N VAL A 289 3.60 -10.04 -0.82
CA VAL A 289 4.64 -10.96 -0.39
C VAL A 289 5.89 -10.18 -0.02
N LEU A 290 6.65 -10.69 0.95
CA LEU A 290 7.99 -10.21 1.25
C LEU A 290 9.01 -11.26 0.79
N PRO A 291 9.73 -10.99 -0.29
CA PRO A 291 10.65 -11.95 -0.88
C PRO A 291 11.90 -12.19 -0.05
N TYR A 292 12.12 -11.38 0.99
CA TYR A 292 13.23 -11.55 1.94
C TYR A 292 12.78 -11.36 3.38
N PRO A 293 13.50 -11.92 4.37
CA PRO A 293 13.26 -11.67 5.78
C PRO A 293 13.41 -10.19 6.12
N PRO A 294 12.50 -9.60 6.89
CA PRO A 294 12.56 -8.18 7.28
C PRO A 294 13.83 -7.82 8.05
N GLU A 295 14.38 -8.77 8.81
CA GLU A 295 15.60 -8.58 9.60
C GLU A 295 16.85 -8.36 8.74
N LEU A 296 16.83 -8.81 7.48
CA LEU A 296 17.94 -8.72 6.52
C LEU A 296 17.71 -7.67 5.44
N SER A 297 16.57 -6.99 5.47
CA SER A 297 16.11 -6.16 4.36
C SER A 297 15.78 -4.74 4.82
N ASP A 298 15.82 -3.82 3.88
CA ASP A 298 15.38 -2.45 4.07
C ASP A 298 14.25 -2.10 3.09
N LEU A 299 13.34 -1.26 3.57
CA LEU A 299 12.24 -0.70 2.81
C LEU A 299 12.51 0.80 2.62
N TYR A 300 12.65 1.24 1.38
CA TYR A 300 12.83 2.65 1.05
C TYR A 300 11.65 3.19 0.26
N GLU A 301 11.32 4.44 0.51
CA GLU A 301 10.57 5.28 -0.42
C GLU A 301 11.54 6.26 -1.04
N VAL A 302 11.73 6.18 -2.35
CA VAL A 302 12.69 6.99 -3.11
C VAL A 302 11.92 7.92 -4.03
N LEU A 303 12.19 9.20 -3.95
CA LEU A 303 11.70 10.20 -4.91
C LEU A 303 12.79 10.43 -5.95
N VAL A 304 12.51 10.13 -7.21
CA VAL A 304 13.47 10.27 -8.33
C VAL A 304 12.93 11.31 -9.30
N THR A 305 13.71 12.36 -9.56
CA THR A 305 13.40 13.40 -10.55
C THR A 305 14.20 13.13 -11.82
N PHE A 306 13.56 13.18 -12.97
CA PHE A 306 14.16 12.90 -14.26
C PHE A 306 14.33 14.18 -15.07
N GLU A 307 15.30 14.19 -15.98
CA GLU A 307 15.54 15.32 -16.89
C GLU A 307 14.39 15.50 -17.89
N ASP A 308 13.84 14.38 -18.37
CA ASP A 308 12.73 14.36 -19.33
C ASP A 308 11.74 13.23 -19.07
N ASP A 309 10.58 13.30 -19.73
CA ASP A 309 9.52 12.29 -19.62
C ASP A 309 9.93 10.94 -20.25
N GLU A 310 10.81 10.94 -21.24
CA GLU A 310 11.29 9.73 -21.91
C GLU A 310 12.14 8.91 -20.94
N SER A 311 13.09 9.54 -20.27
CA SER A 311 13.92 8.92 -19.21
C SER A 311 13.07 8.40 -18.06
N MET A 312 12.05 9.16 -17.63
CA MET A 312 11.09 8.75 -16.61
C MET A 312 10.30 7.51 -17.04
N ASN A 313 9.80 7.49 -18.26
CA ASN A 313 9.03 6.37 -18.81
C ASN A 313 9.91 5.13 -19.02
N ALA A 314 11.16 5.31 -19.46
CA ALA A 314 12.12 4.22 -19.56
C ALA A 314 12.39 3.57 -18.21
N PHE A 315 12.66 4.36 -17.17
CA PHE A 315 12.82 3.86 -15.82
C PHE A 315 11.56 3.13 -15.32
N PHE A 316 10.37 3.68 -15.56
CA PHE A 316 9.12 3.04 -15.20
C PHE A 316 8.95 1.67 -15.89
N GLY A 317 9.15 1.61 -17.20
CA GLY A 317 9.01 0.36 -17.96
C GLY A 317 10.00 -0.73 -17.53
N VAL A 318 11.27 -0.36 -17.33
CA VAL A 318 12.30 -1.31 -16.87
C VAL A 318 12.03 -1.77 -15.42
N SER A 319 11.43 -0.91 -14.59
CA SER A 319 11.12 -1.23 -13.18
C SER A 319 10.09 -2.38 -13.03
N GLU A 320 9.32 -2.70 -14.07
CA GLU A 320 8.42 -3.87 -14.06
C GLU A 320 9.20 -5.19 -13.96
N GLU A 321 10.48 -5.18 -14.35
CA GLU A 321 11.37 -6.35 -14.23
C GLU A 321 12.30 -6.26 -13.02
N MET A 322 12.42 -5.08 -12.41
CA MET A 322 13.28 -4.88 -11.24
C MET A 322 12.62 -5.47 -10.00
N PHE A 323 13.07 -6.63 -9.61
CA PHE A 323 12.55 -7.36 -8.46
C PHE A 323 12.51 -6.55 -7.14
N PRO A 324 13.48 -5.67 -6.79
CA PRO A 324 13.42 -4.87 -5.57
C PRO A 324 12.29 -3.83 -5.55
N VAL A 325 11.74 -3.46 -6.71
CA VAL A 325 10.69 -2.45 -6.80
C VAL A 325 9.35 -3.08 -6.45
N GLN A 326 8.69 -2.55 -5.42
CA GLN A 326 7.37 -3.03 -5.00
C GLN A 326 6.22 -2.22 -5.62
N ARG A 327 6.42 -0.91 -5.78
CA ARG A 327 5.42 -0.03 -6.38
C ARG A 327 6.05 1.25 -6.90
N ILE A 328 5.41 1.82 -7.90
CA ILE A 328 5.78 3.13 -8.46
C ILE A 328 4.54 4.00 -8.52
N VAL A 329 4.77 5.30 -8.41
CA VAL A 329 3.75 6.33 -8.55
C VAL A 329 4.34 7.56 -9.20
N ARG A 330 3.56 8.21 -10.08
CA ARG A 330 3.97 9.48 -10.68
C ARG A 330 3.61 10.64 -9.75
N VAL A 331 4.53 11.58 -9.57
CA VAL A 331 4.22 12.87 -8.92
C VAL A 331 3.51 13.74 -9.94
N ILE A 332 2.29 14.17 -9.60
CA ILE A 332 1.40 14.87 -10.52
C ILE A 332 2.03 16.16 -11.03
N GLY A 333 1.99 16.36 -12.34
CA GLY A 333 2.51 17.54 -13.03
C GLY A 333 4.04 17.66 -13.01
N LYS A 334 4.78 16.60 -12.67
CA LYS A 334 6.25 16.62 -12.60
C LYS A 334 6.86 15.41 -13.29
N LYS A 335 8.09 15.56 -13.77
CA LYS A 335 8.93 14.45 -14.25
C LYS A 335 9.58 13.75 -13.07
N LYS A 336 8.75 13.23 -12.15
CA LYS A 336 9.20 12.65 -10.89
C LYS A 336 8.38 11.42 -10.54
N LEU A 337 9.06 10.39 -10.06
CA LEU A 337 8.46 9.16 -9.55
C LEU A 337 8.71 9.00 -8.05
N GLY A 338 7.72 8.48 -7.34
CA GLY A 338 7.90 7.84 -6.04
C GLY A 338 8.07 6.34 -6.27
N VAL A 339 9.14 5.77 -5.77
CA VAL A 339 9.52 4.37 -5.97
C VAL A 339 9.69 3.71 -4.61
N ARG A 340 8.84 2.73 -4.31
CA ARG A 340 9.03 1.91 -3.11
C ARG A 340 9.84 0.68 -3.45
N THR A 341 10.95 0.51 -2.73
CA THR A 341 11.85 -0.64 -2.91
C THR A 341 11.94 -1.45 -1.62
N TYR A 342 12.04 -2.76 -1.76
CA TYR A 342 12.31 -3.69 -0.68
C TYR A 342 13.40 -4.65 -1.13
N SER A 343 14.55 -4.60 -0.49
CA SER A 343 15.72 -5.37 -0.89
C SER A 343 16.58 -5.77 0.31
N PRO A 344 17.41 -6.82 0.18
CA PRO A 344 18.44 -7.11 1.18
C PRO A 344 19.37 -5.91 1.37
N ARG A 345 19.85 -5.72 2.59
CA ARG A 345 20.80 -4.63 2.91
C ARG A 345 22.06 -4.69 2.09
N SER A 346 22.51 -5.90 1.72
CA SER A 346 23.65 -6.11 0.83
C SER A 346 23.47 -5.47 -0.56
N GLU A 347 22.24 -5.27 -1.02
CA GLU A 347 21.93 -4.69 -2.33
C GLU A 347 21.61 -3.18 -2.28
N THR A 348 21.55 -2.59 -1.07
CA THR A 348 21.20 -1.17 -0.90
C THR A 348 22.19 -0.25 -1.59
N GLU A 349 23.50 -0.54 -1.49
CA GLU A 349 24.55 0.24 -2.15
C GLU A 349 24.41 0.19 -3.68
N ARG A 350 24.07 -0.97 -4.25
CA ARG A 350 23.86 -1.14 -5.69
C ARG A 350 22.61 -0.41 -6.16
N LEU A 351 21.54 -0.39 -5.37
CA LEU A 351 20.33 0.38 -5.66
C LEU A 351 20.66 1.89 -5.81
N PHE A 352 21.35 2.46 -4.83
CA PHE A 352 21.74 3.86 -4.91
C PHE A 352 22.85 4.12 -5.93
N GLY A 353 23.74 3.15 -6.15
CA GLY A 353 24.73 3.15 -7.24
C GLY A 353 24.10 3.23 -8.63
N MET A 354 22.98 2.52 -8.84
CA MET A 354 22.19 2.63 -10.07
C MET A 354 21.67 4.05 -10.27
N LEU A 355 21.05 4.66 -9.25
CA LEU A 355 20.53 6.04 -9.34
C LEU A 355 21.65 7.05 -9.61
N SER A 356 22.79 6.91 -8.91
CA SER A 356 23.98 7.74 -9.15
C SER A 356 24.53 7.59 -10.56
N THR A 357 24.47 6.37 -11.12
CA THR A 357 24.91 6.10 -12.50
C THR A 357 23.97 6.74 -13.52
N LEU A 358 22.67 6.67 -13.30
CA LEU A 358 21.66 7.34 -14.13
C LEU A 358 21.79 8.88 -14.05
N ALA A 359 22.10 9.42 -12.86
CA ALA A 359 22.34 10.85 -12.69
C ALA A 359 23.59 11.31 -13.46
N ARG A 360 24.71 10.58 -13.37
CA ARG A 360 25.91 10.87 -14.17
C ARG A 360 25.69 10.76 -15.67
N SER A 361 24.71 9.99 -16.09
CA SER A 361 24.34 9.85 -17.51
C SER A 361 23.31 10.92 -17.96
N GLY A 362 22.93 11.88 -17.11
CA GLY A 362 21.99 12.94 -17.45
C GLY A 362 20.55 12.46 -17.65
N LEU A 363 20.14 11.34 -17.03
CA LEU A 363 18.77 10.81 -17.08
C LEU A 363 17.98 11.17 -15.82
N VAL A 364 18.67 11.27 -14.70
CA VAL A 364 18.12 11.63 -13.38
C VAL A 364 18.76 12.94 -12.95
N SER A 365 17.95 13.95 -12.60
CA SER A 365 18.45 15.26 -12.12
C SER A 365 18.62 15.29 -10.60
N ASP A 366 17.77 14.54 -9.86
CA ASP A 366 17.81 14.51 -8.41
C ASP A 366 17.14 13.25 -7.87
N TYR A 367 17.59 12.79 -6.71
CA TYR A 367 16.87 11.77 -5.95
C TYR A 367 17.06 11.94 -4.44
N SER A 368 16.02 11.58 -3.70
CA SER A 368 16.05 11.53 -2.24
C SER A 368 15.35 10.26 -1.75
N ALA A 369 15.73 9.77 -0.59
CA ALA A 369 15.20 8.55 -0.04
C ALA A 369 14.92 8.66 1.46
N VAL A 370 13.88 8.00 1.91
CA VAL A 370 13.63 7.75 3.33
C VAL A 370 13.53 6.25 3.55
N ARG A 371 14.16 5.75 4.60
CA ARG A 371 14.03 4.37 5.04
C ARG A 371 12.79 4.24 5.89
N ILE A 372 11.87 3.41 5.47
CA ILE A 372 10.60 3.15 6.17
C ILE A 372 10.82 2.13 7.28
N ARG A 373 10.17 2.35 8.42
CA ARG A 373 10.15 1.43 9.58
C ARG A 373 8.83 0.63 9.57
N PRO A 374 8.76 -0.51 8.83
CA PRO A 374 7.50 -1.24 8.64
C PRO A 374 6.90 -1.75 9.96
N GLU A 375 7.70 -2.00 10.99
CA GLU A 375 7.27 -2.42 12.33
C GLU A 375 6.47 -1.35 13.08
N THR A 376 6.58 -0.08 12.68
CA THR A 376 5.82 1.04 13.25
C THR A 376 4.60 1.43 12.42
N GLN A 377 4.33 0.70 11.34
CA GLN A 377 3.29 1.03 10.40
C GLN A 377 1.91 0.82 11.01
N THR A 378 1.08 1.85 10.94
CA THR A 378 -0.37 1.76 11.05
C THR A 378 -1.00 1.92 9.68
N GLN A 379 -2.11 1.24 9.44
CA GLN A 379 -2.83 1.32 8.16
C GLN A 379 -4.34 1.24 8.37
N GLN A 380 -5.08 1.89 7.48
CA GLN A 380 -6.54 1.76 7.43
C GLN A 380 -7.02 1.62 5.98
N THR A 381 -8.24 1.15 5.82
CA THR A 381 -8.96 1.16 4.53
C THR A 381 -9.46 2.56 4.20
N ILE A 382 -10.13 2.73 3.07
CA ILE A 382 -10.87 3.98 2.80
C ILE A 382 -11.86 4.25 3.94
N SER A 383 -11.94 5.51 4.39
CA SER A 383 -12.78 5.97 5.51
C SER A 383 -14.22 6.17 5.05
N THR A 384 -14.93 5.06 4.81
CA THR A 384 -16.27 5.10 4.21
C THR A 384 -17.27 5.88 5.04
N GLU A 385 -17.08 5.98 6.37
CA GLU A 385 -17.91 6.79 7.28
C GLU A 385 -17.91 8.28 6.95
N LEU A 386 -16.87 8.77 6.27
CA LEU A 386 -16.77 10.15 5.80
C LEU A 386 -17.50 10.40 4.48
N PHE A 387 -18.12 9.38 3.89
CA PHE A 387 -18.84 9.49 2.62
C PHE A 387 -20.36 9.37 2.81
N SER A 388 -21.10 10.17 2.04
CA SER A 388 -22.52 10.00 1.87
C SER A 388 -22.94 10.22 0.41
N ASP A 389 -23.95 9.48 -0.06
CA ASP A 389 -24.44 9.58 -1.44
C ASP A 389 -24.99 10.97 -1.80
N LYS A 390 -25.44 11.75 -0.80
CA LYS A 390 -26.00 13.10 -1.00
C LYS A 390 -24.95 14.20 -1.13
N VAL A 391 -23.85 14.08 -0.38
CA VAL A 391 -22.85 15.16 -0.21
C VAL A 391 -21.48 14.78 -0.79
N GLY A 392 -21.23 13.48 -0.99
CA GLY A 392 -19.91 12.96 -1.29
C GLY A 392 -19.04 12.88 -0.03
N TRP A 393 -17.73 13.13 -0.19
CA TRP A 393 -16.76 13.10 0.90
C TRP A 393 -16.86 14.32 1.80
N LYS A 394 -16.94 14.12 3.11
CA LYS A 394 -16.96 15.17 4.13
C LYS A 394 -15.53 15.51 4.55
N TYR A 395 -15.23 16.78 4.69
CA TYR A 395 -13.96 17.27 5.20
C TYR A 395 -14.20 18.47 6.13
N GLU A 396 -13.94 18.30 7.41
CA GLU A 396 -14.32 19.25 8.46
C GLU A 396 -13.10 20.05 8.95
N SER A 397 -12.58 20.95 8.08
CA SER A 397 -11.33 21.71 8.31
C SER A 397 -11.23 22.35 9.69
N HIS A 398 -12.32 22.98 10.19
CA HIS A 398 -12.32 23.61 11.50
C HIS A 398 -12.14 22.61 12.63
N GLN A 399 -12.83 21.46 12.58
CA GLN A 399 -12.70 20.42 13.61
C GLN A 399 -11.30 19.79 13.59
N HIS A 400 -10.68 19.66 12.41
CA HIS A 400 -9.31 19.17 12.29
C HIS A 400 -8.32 20.13 12.96
N LEU A 401 -8.49 21.44 12.82
CA LEU A 401 -7.64 22.44 13.47
C LEU A 401 -7.84 22.44 14.99
N VAL A 402 -9.08 22.37 15.47
CA VAL A 402 -9.37 22.24 16.91
C VAL A 402 -8.73 20.98 17.51
N ALA A 403 -8.81 19.84 16.83
CA ALA A 403 -8.17 18.61 17.27
C ALA A 403 -6.63 18.73 17.28
N LEU A 404 -6.06 19.39 16.27
CA LEU A 404 -4.62 19.68 16.21
C LEU A 404 -4.16 20.54 17.38
N ASP A 405 -4.89 21.62 17.69
CA ASP A 405 -4.58 22.49 18.84
C ASP A 405 -4.61 21.73 20.17
N ALA A 406 -5.57 20.82 20.35
CA ALA A 406 -5.64 19.96 21.52
C ALA A 406 -4.41 19.05 21.65
N ILE A 407 -3.96 18.44 20.54
CA ILE A 407 -2.73 17.61 20.50
C ILE A 407 -1.52 18.45 20.92
N VAL A 408 -1.38 19.66 20.36
CA VAL A 408 -0.27 20.58 20.70
C VAL A 408 -0.33 20.99 22.17
N GLY A 409 -1.51 21.28 22.69
CA GLY A 409 -1.70 21.59 24.12
C GLY A 409 -1.20 20.46 25.03
N HIS A 410 -1.58 19.21 24.71
CA HIS A 410 -1.11 18.03 25.45
C HIS A 410 0.41 17.82 25.33
N ALA A 411 0.97 18.05 24.14
CA ALA A 411 2.39 17.91 23.89
C ALA A 411 3.23 18.88 24.74
N LYS A 412 2.78 20.14 24.90
CA LYS A 412 3.46 21.17 25.69
C LYS A 412 3.38 20.93 27.19
N VAL A 413 2.38 20.21 27.69
CA VAL A 413 2.23 19.88 29.10
C VAL A 413 3.13 18.70 29.51
N ASN A 414 3.45 17.82 28.56
CA ASN A 414 4.23 16.60 28.80
C ASN A 414 5.71 16.72 28.38
N ALA A 415 6.12 17.85 27.82
CA ALA A 415 7.50 18.18 27.47
C ALA A 415 8.16 19.01 28.57
#